data_812645621e1402b82fd09aeb125f4762
#
_entry.id   812645621e1402b82fd09aeb125f4762
#
_cell.length_a   1.000
_cell.length_b   1.000
_cell.length_c   1.000
_cell.angle_alpha   90.00
_cell.angle_beta   90.00
_cell.angle_gamma   90.00
#
_symmetry.space_group_name_H-M   'P 1'
#
loop_
_entity.id
_entity.type
_entity.pdbx_description
1 polymer ?
#
loop_
_entity_poly.entity_id
_entity_poly.type
_entity_poly.pdbx_seq_one_letter_code
_entity_poly.pdbx_strand_id
1 'polypeptide(L)'
;ANRAVKYEALNSEVVGDGHLDAARAAGTAYALAGMLRAIPFQAPGRGSQGRLCLPDDMLAGQGLTADDIWSGQQRAAVTECVGQIAAVAAREVDKLTDLGRAGGSLSPLLHGSLARAYLRRLAKAGNDPFAPDLGLNPLARPLMLCWRALLRRP
;
A
#
# COMPACT_ATOMS: atom_id res chain seq x y z
N ALA A 1 -20.38 25.87 -14.73
CA ALA A 1 -20.43 24.41 -14.93
C ALA A 1 -19.41 23.89 -15.99
N ASN A 2 -18.74 24.79 -16.75
CA ASN A 2 -18.01 24.38 -17.94
C ASN A 2 -16.47 24.20 -17.79
N ARG A 3 -15.88 24.58 -16.65
CA ARG A 3 -14.41 24.45 -16.46
C ARG A 3 -13.99 23.07 -15.98
N ALA A 4 -14.72 22.46 -15.07
CA ALA A 4 -14.39 21.12 -14.54
C ALA A 4 -14.46 20.05 -15.64
N VAL A 5 -15.53 20.07 -16.45
CA VAL A 5 -15.69 19.13 -17.58
C VAL A 5 -14.59 19.30 -18.63
N LYS A 6 -14.11 20.53 -18.85
CA LYS A 6 -13.03 20.80 -19.80
C LYS A 6 -11.67 20.35 -19.27
N TYR A 7 -11.43 20.39 -17.95
CA TYR A 7 -10.21 19.84 -17.32
C TYR A 7 -10.22 18.33 -17.31
N GLU A 8 -11.37 17.68 -17.09
CA GLU A 8 -11.49 16.21 -17.20
C GLU A 8 -11.26 15.73 -18.64
N ALA A 9 -11.86 16.40 -19.63
CA ALA A 9 -11.65 16.07 -21.04
C ALA A 9 -10.19 16.29 -21.49
N LEU A 10 -9.54 17.38 -21.07
CA LEU A 10 -8.13 17.63 -21.37
C LEU A 10 -7.19 16.64 -20.67
N ASN A 11 -7.51 16.20 -19.45
CA ASN A 11 -6.73 15.19 -18.76
C ASN A 11 -6.91 13.80 -19.35
N SER A 12 -8.08 13.45 -19.85
CA SER A 12 -8.32 12.17 -20.54
C SER A 12 -7.67 12.11 -21.93
N GLU A 13 -7.54 13.22 -22.61
CA GLU A 13 -6.85 13.31 -23.92
C GLU A 13 -5.32 13.33 -23.77
N VAL A 14 -4.77 13.94 -22.72
CA VAL A 14 -3.32 14.06 -22.46
C VAL A 14 -2.77 12.87 -21.69
N VAL A 15 -3.59 12.27 -20.81
CA VAL A 15 -3.23 11.08 -20.02
C VAL A 15 -4.15 9.96 -20.49
N GLY A 16 -3.71 9.14 -21.44
CA GLY A 16 -4.52 8.01 -21.91
C GLY A 16 -5.03 7.15 -20.75
N ASP A 17 -6.19 6.52 -20.91
CA ASP A 17 -6.91 5.76 -19.86
C ASP A 17 -6.01 4.79 -19.08
N GLY A 18 -5.03 4.17 -19.74
CA GLY A 18 -4.04 3.30 -19.10
C GLY A 18 -3.15 3.99 -18.06
N HIS A 19 -2.91 5.31 -18.16
CA HIS A 19 -2.15 6.05 -17.16
C HIS A 19 -2.97 6.34 -15.90
N LEU A 20 -4.27 6.61 -16.04
CA LEU A 20 -5.18 6.80 -14.92
C LEU A 20 -5.35 5.51 -14.12
N ASP A 21 -5.52 4.39 -14.82
CA ASP A 21 -5.63 3.09 -14.18
C ASP A 21 -4.33 2.68 -13.47
N ALA A 22 -3.17 2.95 -14.07
CA ALA A 22 -1.88 2.73 -13.44
C ALA A 22 -1.70 3.62 -12.20
N ALA A 23 -2.09 4.89 -12.26
CA ALA A 23 -2.03 5.81 -11.12
C ALA A 23 -2.98 5.38 -9.99
N ARG A 24 -4.19 4.92 -10.33
CA ARG A 24 -5.16 4.40 -9.36
C ARG A 24 -4.65 3.13 -8.69
N ALA A 25 -4.19 2.15 -9.45
CA ALA A 25 -3.64 0.91 -8.92
C ALA A 25 -2.41 1.17 -8.03
N ALA A 26 -1.48 2.04 -8.46
CA ALA A 26 -0.32 2.42 -7.66
C ALA A 26 -0.71 3.13 -6.36
N GLY A 27 -1.65 4.08 -6.45
CA GLY A 27 -2.15 4.84 -5.30
C GLY A 27 -2.82 3.93 -4.27
N THR A 28 -3.69 3.03 -4.73
CA THR A 28 -4.37 2.06 -3.86
C THR A 28 -3.37 1.12 -3.19
N ALA A 29 -2.46 0.52 -3.96
CA ALA A 29 -1.44 -0.38 -3.40
C ALA A 29 -0.55 0.34 -2.37
N TYR A 30 -0.12 1.57 -2.67
CA TYR A 30 0.74 2.35 -1.79
C TYR A 30 0.01 2.79 -0.52
N ALA A 31 -1.26 3.20 -0.62
CA ALA A 31 -2.09 3.59 0.52
C ALA A 31 -2.34 2.40 1.46
N LEU A 32 -2.73 1.23 0.94
CA LEU A 32 -2.95 0.03 1.72
C LEU A 32 -1.66 -0.45 2.40
N ALA A 33 -0.55 -0.49 1.67
CA ALA A 33 0.75 -0.83 2.25
C ALA A 33 1.18 0.17 3.34
N GLY A 34 0.91 1.46 3.14
CA GLY A 34 1.15 2.53 4.12
C GLY A 34 0.32 2.37 5.39
N MET A 35 -0.96 2.03 5.23
CA MET A 35 -1.88 1.75 6.33
C MET A 35 -1.40 0.56 7.17
N LEU A 36 -1.06 -0.55 6.55
CA LEU A 36 -0.52 -1.73 7.25
C LEU A 36 0.78 -1.42 7.99
N ARG A 37 1.67 -0.65 7.36
CA ARG A 37 2.93 -0.22 7.97
C ARG A 37 2.72 0.72 9.16
N ALA A 38 1.63 1.46 9.19
CA ALA A 38 1.34 2.42 10.26
C ALA A 38 0.80 1.75 11.53
N ILE A 39 0.27 0.53 11.48
CA ILE A 39 -0.35 -0.17 12.62
C ILE A 39 0.49 -0.08 13.90
N PRO A 40 1.80 -0.40 13.93
CA PRO A 40 2.60 -0.36 15.16
C PRO A 40 2.77 1.05 15.75
N PHE A 41 2.55 2.09 14.93
CA PHE A 41 2.73 3.49 15.34
C PHE A 41 1.41 4.15 15.78
N GLN A 42 0.28 3.48 15.58
CA GLN A 42 -1.05 3.97 15.93
C GLN A 42 -1.47 3.62 17.37
N ALA A 43 -0.66 2.84 18.08
CA ALA A 43 -0.93 2.48 19.47
C ALA A 43 -1.02 3.73 20.37
N PRO A 44 -1.91 3.73 21.36
CA PRO A 44 -2.03 4.82 22.35
C PRO A 44 -0.69 5.11 23.03
N GLY A 45 -0.40 6.38 23.30
CA GLY A 45 0.82 6.79 24.02
C GLY A 45 2.06 7.01 23.15
N ARG A 46 2.02 6.73 21.82
CA ARG A 46 3.12 7.03 20.88
C ARG A 46 2.87 8.28 20.05
N GLY A 47 2.22 9.29 20.62
CA GLY A 47 1.85 10.50 19.88
C GLY A 47 0.61 10.32 18.99
N SER A 48 -0.03 9.17 19.04
CA SER A 48 -1.31 8.90 18.40
C SER A 48 -2.43 8.82 19.45
N GLN A 49 -3.65 9.15 19.04
CA GLN A 49 -4.84 9.06 19.89
C GLN A 49 -5.41 7.61 19.94
N GLY A 50 -4.61 6.62 19.59
CA GLY A 50 -5.07 5.23 19.55
C GLY A 50 -6.05 4.95 18.41
N ARG A 51 -5.97 5.69 17.32
CA ARG A 51 -6.87 5.52 16.17
C ARG A 51 -6.29 4.50 15.20
N LEU A 52 -6.92 3.35 15.13
CA LEU A 52 -6.56 2.31 14.17
C LEU A 52 -7.18 2.62 12.80
N CYS A 53 -6.37 2.56 11.74
CA CYS A 53 -6.83 2.79 10.37
C CYS A 53 -7.22 1.47 9.66
N LEU A 54 -7.73 0.49 10.37
CA LEU A 54 -8.32 -0.72 9.78
C LEU A 54 -9.83 -0.57 9.71
N PRO A 55 -10.51 -1.17 8.71
CA PRO A 55 -11.96 -1.15 8.62
C PRO A 55 -12.61 -1.87 9.81
N ASP A 56 -13.58 -1.21 10.44
CA ASP A 56 -14.25 -1.74 11.63
C ASP A 56 -15.01 -3.04 11.34
N ASP A 57 -15.57 -3.19 10.15
CA ASP A 57 -16.27 -4.40 9.70
C ASP A 57 -15.32 -5.61 9.58
N MET A 58 -14.08 -5.39 9.16
CA MET A 58 -13.05 -6.45 9.12
C MET A 58 -12.66 -6.88 10.54
N LEU A 59 -12.50 -5.93 11.45
CA LEU A 59 -12.19 -6.22 12.85
C LEU A 59 -13.33 -6.99 13.52
N ALA A 60 -14.57 -6.51 13.35
CA ALA A 60 -15.76 -7.15 13.90
C ALA A 60 -15.95 -8.57 13.34
N GLY A 61 -15.68 -8.79 12.05
CA GLY A 61 -15.75 -10.10 11.41
C GLY A 61 -14.77 -11.13 12.00
N GLN A 62 -13.67 -10.68 12.61
CA GLN A 62 -12.68 -11.51 13.31
C GLN A 62 -12.83 -11.47 14.83
N GLY A 63 -13.83 -10.77 15.36
CA GLY A 63 -14.02 -10.57 16.77
C GLY A 63 -12.89 -9.77 17.45
N LEU A 64 -12.20 -8.90 16.67
CA LEU A 64 -11.09 -8.10 17.13
C LEU A 64 -11.52 -6.70 17.53
N THR A 65 -10.90 -6.19 18.59
CA THR A 65 -10.92 -4.79 18.97
C THR A 65 -9.57 -4.12 18.67
N ALA A 66 -9.51 -2.80 18.68
CA ALA A 66 -8.25 -2.09 18.54
C ALA A 66 -7.25 -2.47 19.68
N ASP A 67 -7.76 -2.70 20.89
CA ASP A 67 -6.93 -3.09 22.04
C ASP A 67 -6.32 -4.48 21.86
N ASP A 68 -7.04 -5.43 21.25
CA ASP A 68 -6.51 -6.76 20.92
C ASP A 68 -5.30 -6.68 19.99
N ILE A 69 -5.34 -5.75 19.04
CA ILE A 69 -4.24 -5.54 18.09
C ILE A 69 -3.00 -5.04 18.82
N TRP A 70 -3.15 -4.06 19.73
CA TRP A 70 -2.00 -3.46 20.42
C TRP A 70 -1.48 -4.30 21.58
N SER A 71 -2.35 -5.06 22.26
CA SER A 71 -1.93 -5.98 23.32
C SER A 71 -1.21 -7.22 22.79
N GLY A 72 -1.40 -7.54 21.51
CA GLY A 72 -0.82 -8.73 20.87
C GLY A 72 -1.45 -10.05 21.33
N GLN A 73 -2.60 -10.01 22.00
CA GLN A 73 -3.24 -11.23 22.55
C GLN A 73 -3.82 -12.12 21.45
N GLN A 74 -4.39 -11.55 20.40
CA GLN A 74 -5.02 -12.29 19.30
C GLN A 74 -4.18 -12.25 18.01
N ARG A 75 -2.88 -12.52 18.11
CA ARG A 75 -1.93 -12.34 17.01
C ARG A 75 -2.29 -13.09 15.72
N ALA A 76 -2.85 -14.30 15.85
CA ALA A 76 -3.30 -15.08 14.69
C ALA A 76 -4.44 -14.39 13.93
N ALA A 77 -5.46 -13.88 14.62
CA ALA A 77 -6.56 -13.15 13.98
C ALA A 77 -6.08 -11.81 13.38
N VAL A 78 -5.13 -11.14 14.04
CA VAL A 78 -4.51 -9.91 13.52
C VAL A 78 -3.74 -10.20 12.22
N THR A 79 -2.92 -11.26 12.18
CA THR A 79 -2.16 -11.62 10.97
C THR A 79 -3.07 -12.05 9.82
N GLU A 80 -4.21 -12.68 10.11
CA GLU A 80 -5.22 -13.02 9.13
C GLU A 80 -5.86 -11.76 8.52
N CYS A 81 -6.31 -10.82 9.36
CA CYS A 81 -6.88 -9.55 8.93
C CYS A 81 -5.87 -8.74 8.07
N VAL A 82 -4.63 -8.64 8.52
CA VAL A 82 -3.54 -7.98 7.80
C VAL A 82 -3.27 -8.70 6.47
N GLY A 83 -3.29 -10.02 6.45
CA GLY A 83 -3.11 -10.85 5.26
C GLY A 83 -4.16 -10.59 4.18
N GLN A 84 -5.43 -10.43 4.58
CA GLN A 84 -6.52 -10.11 3.66
C GLN A 84 -6.31 -8.75 2.98
N ILE A 85 -5.93 -7.72 3.73
CA ILE A 85 -5.63 -6.39 3.20
C ILE A 85 -4.38 -6.43 2.31
N ALA A 86 -3.34 -7.14 2.74
CA ALA A 86 -2.11 -7.31 1.98
C ALA A 86 -2.36 -8.00 0.64
N ALA A 87 -3.28 -8.97 0.58
CA ALA A 87 -3.68 -9.64 -0.65
C ALA A 87 -4.40 -8.68 -1.62
N VAL A 88 -5.23 -7.76 -1.11
CA VAL A 88 -5.84 -6.71 -1.95
C VAL A 88 -4.75 -5.81 -2.52
N ALA A 89 -3.83 -5.32 -1.68
CA ALA A 89 -2.74 -4.46 -2.12
C ALA A 89 -1.82 -5.16 -3.14
N ALA A 90 -1.56 -6.45 -2.98
CA ALA A 90 -0.75 -7.23 -3.91
C ALA A 90 -1.40 -7.33 -5.30
N ARG A 91 -2.72 -7.56 -5.36
CA ARG A 91 -3.45 -7.56 -6.64
C ARG A 91 -3.34 -6.24 -7.38
N GLU A 92 -3.39 -5.12 -6.67
CA GLU A 92 -3.22 -3.79 -7.29
C GLU A 92 -1.77 -3.60 -7.81
N VAL A 93 -0.77 -4.13 -7.09
CA VAL A 93 0.63 -4.14 -7.56
C VAL A 93 0.79 -4.98 -8.83
N ASP A 94 0.10 -6.11 -8.94
CA ASP A 94 0.16 -6.98 -10.12
C ASP A 94 -0.51 -6.31 -11.33
N LYS A 95 -1.69 -5.71 -11.16
CA LYS A 95 -2.33 -4.87 -12.19
C LYS A 95 -1.39 -3.77 -12.70
N LEU A 96 -0.73 -3.08 -11.78
CA LEU A 96 0.23 -2.03 -12.13
C LEU A 96 1.40 -2.58 -12.96
N THR A 97 1.86 -3.80 -12.69
CA THR A 97 2.93 -4.44 -13.44
C THR A 97 2.52 -4.69 -14.88
N ASP A 98 1.29 -5.17 -15.09
CA ASP A 98 0.75 -5.46 -16.42
C ASP A 98 0.54 -4.16 -17.22
N LEU A 99 -0.01 -3.12 -16.58
CA LEU A 99 -0.15 -1.79 -17.17
C LEU A 99 1.22 -1.15 -17.49
N GLY A 100 2.23 -1.36 -16.64
CA GLY A 100 3.59 -0.87 -16.86
C GLY A 100 4.27 -1.51 -18.07
N ARG A 101 4.02 -2.80 -18.33
CA ARG A 101 4.51 -3.50 -19.54
C ARG A 101 3.89 -2.95 -20.83
N ALA A 102 2.69 -2.40 -20.74
CA ALA A 102 1.99 -1.78 -21.86
C ALA A 102 2.46 -0.34 -22.18
N GLY A 103 3.53 0.14 -21.54
CA GLY A 103 4.11 1.47 -21.82
C GLY A 103 3.64 2.59 -20.87
N GLY A 104 3.20 2.24 -19.68
CA GLY A 104 2.72 3.19 -18.67
C GLY A 104 3.78 4.18 -18.15
N SER A 105 3.31 5.23 -17.47
CA SER A 105 4.13 6.27 -16.84
C SER A 105 5.04 5.72 -15.75
N LEU A 106 6.26 6.26 -15.62
CA LEU A 106 7.25 5.82 -14.64
C LEU A 106 6.85 6.13 -13.19
N SER A 107 6.18 7.26 -12.94
CA SER A 107 5.85 7.73 -11.58
C SER A 107 4.96 6.76 -10.78
N PRO A 108 3.83 6.25 -11.31
CA PRO A 108 3.04 5.23 -10.63
C PRO A 108 3.84 3.95 -10.34
N LEU A 109 4.70 3.53 -11.28
CA LEU A 109 5.52 2.33 -11.13
C LEU A 109 6.49 2.41 -9.94
N LEU A 110 7.04 3.59 -9.65
CA LEU A 110 7.93 3.80 -8.49
C LEU A 110 7.18 3.62 -7.17
N HIS A 111 5.98 4.17 -7.04
CA HIS A 111 5.15 4.01 -5.84
C HIS A 111 4.72 2.55 -5.64
N GLY A 112 4.29 1.88 -6.71
CA GLY A 112 3.95 0.46 -6.69
C GLY A 112 5.14 -0.42 -6.28
N SER A 113 6.37 -0.04 -6.68
CA SER A 113 7.56 -0.79 -6.29
C SER A 113 7.88 -0.70 -4.80
N LEU A 114 7.61 0.43 -4.15
CA LEU A 114 7.74 0.56 -2.70
C LEU A 114 6.69 -0.28 -1.97
N ALA A 115 5.44 -0.25 -2.43
CA ALA A 115 4.38 -1.09 -1.89
C ALA A 115 4.74 -2.58 -2.01
N ARG A 116 5.19 -3.02 -3.19
CA ARG A 116 5.63 -4.39 -3.44
C ARG A 116 6.75 -4.83 -2.50
N ALA A 117 7.76 -3.98 -2.30
CA ALA A 117 8.89 -4.30 -1.43
C ALA A 117 8.46 -4.48 0.03
N TYR A 118 7.54 -3.65 0.52
CA TYR A 118 6.95 -3.79 1.86
C TYR A 118 6.10 -5.06 1.97
N LEU A 119 5.16 -5.28 1.03
CA LEU A 119 4.26 -6.44 1.05
C LEU A 119 5.02 -7.77 1.01
N ARG A 120 6.12 -7.86 0.26
CA ARG A 120 6.98 -9.05 0.25
C ARG A 120 7.64 -9.32 1.60
N ARG A 121 8.06 -8.28 2.33
CA ARG A 121 8.62 -8.44 3.68
C ARG A 121 7.56 -8.84 4.67
N LEU A 122 6.39 -8.21 4.59
CA LEU A 122 5.23 -8.54 5.42
C LEU A 122 4.82 -10.01 5.25
N ALA A 123 4.71 -10.48 4.01
CA ALA A 123 4.40 -11.88 3.71
C ALA A 123 5.47 -12.86 4.27
N LYS A 124 6.77 -12.51 4.16
CA LYS A 124 7.85 -13.31 4.76
C LYS A 124 7.79 -13.35 6.28
N ALA A 125 7.25 -12.30 6.90
CA ALA A 125 7.03 -12.22 8.34
C ALA A 125 5.69 -12.86 8.78
N GLY A 126 5.01 -13.63 7.92
CA GLY A 126 3.72 -14.22 8.23
C GLY A 126 2.58 -13.22 8.39
N ASN A 127 2.64 -12.09 7.70
CA ASN A 127 1.71 -10.97 7.79
C ASN A 127 1.63 -10.32 9.19
N ASP A 128 2.67 -10.47 9.99
CA ASP A 128 2.75 -9.83 11.30
C ASP A 128 3.21 -8.37 11.17
N PRO A 129 2.34 -7.38 11.43
CA PRO A 129 2.69 -5.97 11.28
C PRO A 129 3.69 -5.48 12.33
N PHE A 130 3.89 -6.24 13.42
CA PHE A 130 4.81 -5.92 14.51
C PHE A 130 6.16 -6.62 14.38
N ALA A 131 6.38 -7.39 13.30
CA ALA A 131 7.66 -8.06 13.08
C ALA A 131 8.81 -7.04 12.95
N PRO A 132 9.97 -7.32 13.53
CA PRO A 132 11.16 -6.52 13.31
C PRO A 132 11.52 -6.54 11.81
N ASP A 133 12.20 -5.54 11.32
CA ASP A 133 12.72 -5.45 9.93
C ASP A 133 11.70 -5.31 8.79
N LEU A 134 10.44 -5.01 9.08
CA LEU A 134 9.48 -4.61 8.04
C LEU A 134 9.84 -3.28 7.38
N GLY A 135 10.60 -2.44 8.07
CA GLY A 135 11.08 -1.14 7.58
C GLY A 135 12.02 -1.30 6.38
N LEU A 136 11.77 -0.56 5.31
CA LEU A 136 12.77 -0.38 4.26
C LEU A 136 13.92 0.46 4.82
N ASN A 137 15.15 -0.04 4.71
CA ASN A 137 16.33 0.72 5.10
C ASN A 137 16.30 2.11 4.43
N PRO A 138 16.48 3.21 5.18
CA PRO A 138 16.43 4.58 4.64
C PRO A 138 17.36 4.79 3.43
N LEU A 139 18.52 4.13 3.42
CA LEU A 139 19.47 4.22 2.30
C LEU A 139 19.09 3.33 1.12
N ALA A 140 18.42 2.20 1.36
CA ALA A 140 17.98 1.30 0.30
C ALA A 140 16.80 1.87 -0.53
N ARG A 141 15.97 2.75 0.07
CA ARG A 141 14.84 3.37 -0.61
C ARG A 141 15.25 4.19 -1.83
N PRO A 142 16.09 5.22 -1.71
CA PRO A 142 16.49 6.03 -2.86
C PRO A 142 17.27 5.20 -3.89
N LEU A 143 18.15 4.31 -3.45
CA LEU A 143 18.90 3.43 -4.37
C LEU A 143 17.98 2.53 -5.19
N MET A 144 16.98 1.92 -4.56
CA MET A 144 16.00 1.09 -5.25
C MET A 144 15.17 1.89 -6.26
N LEU A 145 14.76 3.10 -5.91
CA LEU A 145 13.99 3.98 -6.80
C LEU A 145 14.84 4.44 -8.00
N CYS A 146 16.10 4.88 -7.76
CA CYS A 146 17.03 5.26 -8.81
C CYS A 146 17.31 4.09 -9.75
N TRP A 147 17.57 2.89 -9.22
CA TRP A 147 17.83 1.70 -10.01
C TRP A 147 16.64 1.32 -10.89
N ARG A 148 15.42 1.37 -10.34
CA ARG A 148 14.20 1.09 -11.11
C ARG A 148 13.89 2.16 -12.14
N ALA A 149 14.13 3.44 -11.82
CA ALA A 149 14.00 4.52 -12.77
C ALA A 149 14.97 4.36 -13.95
N LEU A 150 16.21 3.97 -13.66
CA LEU A 150 17.24 3.74 -14.68
C LEU A 150 16.90 2.57 -15.59
N LEU A 151 16.40 1.47 -15.03
CA LEU A 151 16.05 0.27 -15.80
C LEU A 151 14.66 0.34 -16.44
N ARG A 152 13.87 1.39 -16.19
CA ARG A 152 12.46 1.51 -16.62
C ARG A 152 11.64 0.23 -16.37
N ARG A 153 11.93 -0.47 -15.27
CA ARG A 153 11.24 -1.72 -14.87
C ARG A 153 10.44 -1.51 -13.60
N PRO A 154 9.17 -1.99 -13.58
CA PRO A 154 8.34 -1.95 -12.36
C PRO A 154 8.83 -2.88 -11.26
#